data_ae081d88feda493f0f19d2a2f53f95bc
#
_entry.id   ae081d88feda493f0f19d2a2f53f95bc
#
_cell.length_a   1.000
_cell.length_b   1.000
_cell.length_c   1.000
_cell.angle_alpha   90.00
_cell.angle_beta   90.00
_cell.angle_gamma   90.00
#
_symmetry.space_group_name_H-M   'P 1'
#
loop_
_entity.id
_entity.type
_entity.pdbx_description
1 polymer ?
#
loop_
_entity_poly.entity_id
_entity_poly.type
_entity_poly.pdbx_seq_one_letter_code
_entity_poly.pdbx_strand_id
1 'polypeptide(L)' 'MKTLQVIALTITIIGALNWGLIGLFDFDLVATIFGGADALGSKIVYILVGISGLINIKTLADYISDDK' A
#
# COMPACT_ATOMS: atom_id res chain seq x y z
N MET A 1 5.54 3.11 -16.49
CA MET A 1 4.36 3.91 -16.85
C MET A 1 3.99 4.82 -15.71
N LYS A 2 3.94 6.11 -16.00
CA LYS A 2 3.72 7.11 -14.94
C LYS A 2 2.39 6.93 -14.20
N THR A 3 1.32 6.68 -14.94
CA THR A 3 0.00 6.49 -14.34
C THR A 3 -0.03 5.32 -13.37
N LEU A 4 0.56 4.20 -13.78
CA LEU A 4 0.63 3.03 -12.91
C LEU A 4 1.44 3.35 -11.65
N GLN A 5 2.54 4.07 -11.78
CA GLN A 5 3.36 4.44 -10.64
C GLN A 5 2.62 5.36 -9.68
N VAL A 6 1.85 6.31 -10.20
CA VAL A 6 1.04 7.21 -9.34
C VAL A 6 -0.01 6.41 -8.58
N ILE A 7 -0.70 5.49 -9.25
CA ILE A 7 -1.69 4.65 -8.59
C ILE A 7 -1.04 3.80 -7.51
N ALA A 8 0.07 3.15 -7.84
CA ALA A 8 0.78 2.29 -6.89
C ALA A 8 1.28 3.08 -5.68
N LEU A 9 1.84 4.25 -5.89
CA LEU A 9 2.31 5.10 -4.80
C LEU A 9 1.16 5.55 -3.91
N THR A 10 0.03 5.91 -4.50
CA THR A 10 -1.16 6.33 -3.76
C THR A 10 -1.66 5.20 -2.85
N ILE A 11 -1.79 4.00 -3.41
CA ILE A 11 -2.25 2.84 -2.64
C ILE A 11 -1.25 2.49 -1.54
N THR A 12 0.04 2.57 -1.84
CA THR A 12 1.10 2.29 -0.86
C THR A 12 1.06 3.30 0.29
N ILE A 13 0.83 4.57 -0.02
CA ILE A 13 0.72 5.61 1.02
C ILE A 13 -0.46 5.32 1.94
N ILE A 14 -1.60 4.95 1.38
CA ILE A 14 -2.78 4.60 2.17
C ILE A 14 -2.46 3.42 3.09
N GLY A 15 -1.81 2.38 2.57
CA GLY A 15 -1.42 1.23 3.37
C GLY A 15 -0.41 1.58 4.45
N ALA A 16 0.56 2.42 4.14
CA ALA A 16 1.57 2.85 5.10
C ALA A 16 0.96 3.66 6.24
N LEU A 17 0.02 4.55 5.92
CA LEU A 17 -0.69 5.32 6.93
C LEU A 17 -1.53 4.40 7.83
N ASN A 18 -2.19 3.40 7.24
CA ASN A 18 -2.95 2.42 8.00
C ASN A 18 -2.04 1.64 8.95
N TRP A 19 -0.88 1.22 8.49
CA TRP A 19 0.10 0.53 9.32
C TRP A 19 0.60 1.42 10.47
N GLY A 20 0.81 2.71 10.17
CA GLY A 20 1.18 3.67 11.21
C GLY A 20 0.12 3.79 12.29
N LEU A 21 -1.15 3.83 11.90
CA LEU A 21 -2.25 3.87 12.85
C LEU A 21 -2.30 2.61 13.72
N ILE A 22 -2.06 1.45 13.12
CA ILE A 22 -2.01 0.19 13.88
C ILE A 22 -0.90 0.25 14.92
N GLY A 23 0.29 0.70 14.52
CA GLY A 23 1.44 0.75 15.42
C GLY A 23 1.28 1.75 16.56
N LEU A 24 0.63 2.88 16.31
CA LEU A 24 0.46 3.93 17.31
C LEU A 24 -0.77 3.74 18.18
N PHE A 25 -1.87 3.26 17.63
CA PHE A 25 -3.17 3.27 18.28
C PHE A 25 -3.88 1.92 18.23
N ASP A 26 -3.25 0.87 17.72
CA ASP A 26 -3.91 -0.42 17.49
C ASP A 26 -5.17 -0.27 16.62
N PHE A 27 -5.19 0.68 15.71
CA PHE A 27 -6.36 1.01 14.93
C PHE A 27 -6.10 0.71 13.45
N ASP A 28 -6.83 -0.28 12.92
CA ASP A 28 -6.79 -0.62 11.51
C ASP A 28 -7.95 0.07 10.80
N LEU A 29 -7.67 1.18 10.12
CA LEU A 29 -8.68 1.97 9.46
C LEU A 29 -9.39 1.16 8.37
N VAL A 30 -8.63 0.38 7.59
CA VAL A 30 -9.19 -0.46 6.53
C VAL A 30 -10.16 -1.48 7.13
N ALA A 31 -9.74 -2.18 8.18
CA ALA A 31 -10.59 -3.16 8.83
C ALA A 31 -11.84 -2.50 9.43
N THR A 32 -11.69 -1.31 9.99
CA THR A 32 -12.82 -0.58 10.59
C THR A 32 -13.86 -0.22 9.52
N ILE A 33 -13.41 0.24 8.35
CA ILE A 33 -14.32 0.62 7.27
C ILE A 33 -15.07 -0.60 6.72
N PHE A 34 -14.39 -1.73 6.59
CA PHE A 34 -14.96 -2.92 5.94
C PHE A 34 -15.50 -3.97 6.90
N GLY A 35 -15.42 -3.72 8.22
CA GLY A 35 -16.02 -4.61 9.20
C GLY A 35 -15.12 -5.71 9.73
N GLY A 36 -13.82 -5.60 9.54
CA GLY A 36 -12.84 -6.54 10.07
C GLY A 36 -11.74 -6.84 9.07
N ALA A 37 -10.58 -7.26 9.57
CA ALA A 37 -9.42 -7.55 8.72
C ALA A 37 -9.66 -8.73 7.79
N ASP A 38 -10.54 -9.65 8.18
CA ASP A 38 -10.90 -10.81 7.38
C ASP A 38 -12.10 -10.57 6.46
N ALA A 39 -12.69 -9.37 6.48
CA ALA A 39 -13.73 -9.02 5.53
C ALA A 39 -13.16 -8.99 4.10
N LEU A 40 -13.98 -9.36 3.12
CA LEU A 40 -13.55 -9.40 1.73
C LEU A 40 -13.00 -8.06 1.26
N GLY A 41 -13.65 -6.96 1.61
CA GLY A 41 -13.19 -5.62 1.24
C GLY A 41 -11.79 -5.32 1.79
N SER A 42 -11.55 -5.67 3.05
CA SER A 42 -10.23 -5.49 3.67
C SER A 42 -9.17 -6.32 2.95
N LYS A 43 -9.48 -7.56 2.64
CA LYS A 43 -8.53 -8.44 1.93
C LYS A 43 -8.18 -7.89 0.56
N ILE A 44 -9.15 -7.36 -0.16
CA ILE A 44 -8.91 -6.74 -1.47
C ILE A 44 -7.96 -5.56 -1.32
N VAL A 45 -8.18 -4.69 -0.34
CA VAL A 45 -7.30 -3.54 -0.10
C VAL A 45 -5.89 -4.01 0.26
N TYR A 46 -5.76 -5.01 1.14
CA TYR A 46 -4.45 -5.52 1.53
C TYR A 46 -3.70 -6.13 0.35
N ILE A 47 -4.40 -6.84 -0.53
CA ILE A 47 -3.80 -7.41 -1.74
C ILE A 47 -3.31 -6.29 -2.66
N LEU A 48 -4.13 -5.25 -2.86
CA LEU A 48 -3.75 -4.11 -3.68
C LEU A 48 -2.52 -3.39 -3.13
N VAL A 49 -2.46 -3.24 -1.81
CA VAL A 49 -1.29 -2.64 -1.15
C VAL A 49 -0.04 -3.49 -1.40
N GLY A 50 -0.17 -4.82 -1.29
CA GLY A 50 0.95 -5.72 -1.53
C GLY A 50 1.45 -5.65 -2.96
N ILE A 51 0.53 -5.67 -3.93
CA ILE A 51 0.89 -5.55 -5.35
C ILE A 51 1.56 -4.20 -5.62
N SER A 52 1.02 -3.13 -5.03
CA SER A 52 1.59 -1.79 -5.17
C SER A 52 3.00 -1.72 -4.62
N GLY A 53 3.26 -2.41 -3.52
CA GLY A 53 4.60 -2.52 -2.96
C GLY A 53 5.58 -3.18 -3.92
N LEU A 54 5.15 -4.23 -4.62
CA LEU A 54 5.99 -4.89 -5.63
C LEU A 54 6.32 -3.94 -6.78
N ILE A 55 5.33 -3.17 -7.24
CA ILE A 55 5.54 -2.18 -8.29
C ILE A 55 6.53 -1.12 -7.82
N ASN A 56 6.40 -0.67 -6.58
CA ASN A 56 7.27 0.35 -6.02
C ASN A 56 8.71 -0.15 -5.86
N ILE A 57 8.90 -1.43 -5.60
CA ILE A 57 10.24 -2.04 -5.56
C ILE A 57 10.91 -1.88 -6.91
N LYS A 58 10.19 -2.14 -8.00
CA LYS A 58 10.74 -1.95 -9.35
C LYS A 58 11.08 -0.48 -9.59
N THR A 59 10.18 0.42 -9.21
CA THR A 59 10.42 1.86 -9.33
C THR A 59 11.66 2.28 -8.57
N LEU A 60 11.81 1.80 -7.33
CA LEU A 60 12.99 2.09 -6.53
C LEU A 60 14.26 1.58 -7.18
N ALA A 61 14.22 0.35 -7.68
CA ALA A 61 15.36 -0.24 -8.37
C ALA A 61 15.76 0.57 -9.60
N ASP A 62 14.77 1.05 -10.36
CA ASP A 62 15.01 1.88 -11.53
C ASP A 62 15.66 3.21 -11.15
N TYR A 63 15.23 3.83 -10.07
CA TYR A 63 15.83 5.07 -9.59
C TYR A 63 17.27 4.86 -9.12
N ILE A 64 17.53 3.77 -8.43
CA ILE A 64 18.90 3.45 -7.97
C ILE A 64 19.80 3.22 -9.16
N SER A 65 19.30 2.53 -10.20
CA SER A 65 20.09 2.19 -11.40
C SER A 65 20.30 3.38 -12.33
N ASP A 66 19.44 4.37 -12.22
CA ASP A 66 19.41 5.51 -13.13
C ASP A 66 20.61 6.42 -12.97
N ASP A 67 21.39 6.22 -11.95
CA ASP A 67 22.56 7.02 -11.61
C ASP A 67 23.76 6.74 -12.50
N LYS A 68 23.60 5.93 -13.48
CA LYS A 68 24.73 5.52 -14.37
C LYS A 68 24.99 6.44 -15.54
#